data_9f332852fcb3733495006768015164c7
#
_entry.id   9f332852fcb3733495006768015164c7
#
_cell.length_a   1.000
_cell.length_b   1.000
_cell.length_c   1.000
_cell.angle_alpha   90.00
_cell.angle_beta   90.00
_cell.angle_gamma   90.00
#
_symmetry.space_group_name_H-M   'P 1'
#
loop_
_entity.id
_entity.type
_entity.pdbx_description
1 polymer ?
#
loop_
_entity_poly.entity_id
_entity_poly.type
_entity_poly.pdbx_seq_one_letter_code
_entity_poly.pdbx_strand_id
1 'polypeptide(L)'
;MSSNSPINKKKKECITMAKMYYEKDCELSYLNGKKIAIIGYGSQGHAHALNLKDSGCDVCVGLRAGSKNWAEAEKAGLAVKTVAEAAQWGDIVMMLINDEVQAEVYKNDIAPYLTEGKALAFAHGFNIRYQQIVPPAGVDVFMAAPKGPGHTVRSTYVNGKGVPCLVAVEQDATGNAYKIALAYIAGIGGARAGVMETTFHDETETDLFGEQTVLCGGVVDLMRCGFEVLVEAGYEPENAYFECIHEMKLIIDLINKGGVAAMNYSISDTAEFGEYVSGPRVIPHEETKARMRAVLSDIQDGTFAGKWIAENKNGRTFFNSKRAQLKKHQMELVGDELRRNMIWGGDKDLDTASN
;
A
#
# COMPACT_ATOMS: atom_id res chain seq x y z
N MET A 1 52.47 -28.20 27.21
CA MET A 1 51.22 -28.81 26.61
C MET A 1 50.29 -27.66 26.30
N SER A 2 50.28 -27.23 25.06
CA SER A 2 49.46 -26.10 24.58
C SER A 2 48.15 -26.64 24.03
N SER A 3 47.03 -26.24 24.64
CA SER A 3 45.70 -26.55 24.15
C SER A 3 45.27 -25.45 23.18
N ASN A 4 45.36 -25.74 21.88
CA ASN A 4 44.74 -24.96 20.84
C ASN A 4 43.21 -25.22 20.82
N SER A 5 42.44 -24.26 21.29
CA SER A 5 41.00 -24.22 21.14
C SER A 5 40.65 -23.73 19.71
N PRO A 6 39.79 -24.41 18.95
CA PRO A 6 39.42 -23.98 17.58
C PRO A 6 38.51 -22.74 17.68
N ILE A 7 38.98 -21.63 17.10
CA ILE A 7 38.18 -20.42 16.83
C ILE A 7 37.01 -20.78 15.94
N ASN A 8 35.83 -20.73 16.50
CA ASN A 8 34.56 -20.91 15.82
C ASN A 8 34.41 -19.80 14.74
N LYS A 9 34.70 -20.14 13.49
CA LYS A 9 34.37 -19.28 12.33
C LYS A 9 32.86 -19.18 12.24
N LYS A 10 32.26 -18.12 12.82
CA LYS A 10 30.90 -17.73 12.50
C LYS A 10 30.81 -17.56 10.98
N LYS A 11 30.05 -18.44 10.33
CA LYS A 11 29.61 -18.24 8.95
C LYS A 11 28.99 -16.84 8.87
N LYS A 12 29.53 -15.95 8.04
CA LYS A 12 28.81 -14.77 7.57
C LYS A 12 27.60 -15.33 6.85
N GLU A 13 26.41 -15.22 7.45
CA GLU A 13 25.17 -15.41 6.74
C GLU A 13 25.17 -14.38 5.61
N CYS A 14 25.28 -14.88 4.40
CA CYS A 14 25.14 -14.05 3.20
C CYS A 14 23.65 -13.62 3.17
N ILE A 15 23.38 -12.37 3.48
CA ILE A 15 22.03 -11.79 3.31
C ILE A 15 21.78 -11.85 1.79
N THR A 16 20.99 -12.83 1.37
CA THR A 16 20.55 -12.92 -0.01
C THR A 16 19.49 -11.83 -0.19
N MET A 17 19.86 -10.74 -0.85
CA MET A 17 18.92 -9.68 -1.18
C MET A 17 17.86 -10.21 -2.15
N ALA A 18 16.61 -9.76 -1.99
CA ALA A 18 15.56 -10.02 -2.96
C ALA A 18 15.99 -9.53 -4.36
N LYS A 19 15.53 -10.23 -5.39
CA LYS A 19 15.86 -9.87 -6.76
C LYS A 19 15.22 -8.53 -7.12
N MET A 20 16.02 -7.63 -7.67
CA MET A 20 15.61 -6.29 -8.05
C MET A 20 15.68 -6.12 -9.57
N TYR A 21 14.69 -5.40 -10.12
CA TYR A 21 14.62 -5.04 -11.53
C TYR A 21 14.50 -3.53 -11.67
N TYR A 22 14.99 -3.01 -12.79
CA TYR A 22 14.96 -1.57 -13.13
C TYR A 22 14.46 -1.41 -14.56
N GLU A 23 14.33 -0.18 -15.07
CA GLU A 23 13.82 0.10 -16.42
C GLU A 23 14.47 -0.75 -17.52
N LYS A 24 15.78 -0.97 -17.44
CA LYS A 24 16.54 -1.80 -18.41
C LYS A 24 16.12 -3.29 -18.43
N ASP A 25 15.47 -3.74 -17.36
CA ASP A 25 15.03 -5.12 -17.17
C ASP A 25 13.54 -5.30 -17.52
N CYS A 26 12.84 -4.19 -17.83
CA CYS A 26 11.39 -4.12 -18.01
C CYS A 26 11.05 -3.66 -19.43
N GLU A 27 10.68 -4.59 -20.29
CA GLU A 27 10.35 -4.29 -21.69
C GLU A 27 8.88 -3.92 -21.86
N LEU A 28 8.57 -2.62 -22.03
CA LEU A 28 7.21 -2.12 -22.22
C LEU A 28 6.51 -2.74 -23.45
N SER A 29 7.27 -3.22 -24.43
CA SER A 29 6.77 -3.85 -25.65
C SER A 29 5.89 -5.07 -25.40
N TYR A 30 5.97 -5.74 -24.24
CA TYR A 30 5.03 -6.81 -23.86
C TYR A 30 3.59 -6.34 -23.67
N LEU A 31 3.36 -5.01 -23.59
CA LEU A 31 2.02 -4.41 -23.57
C LEU A 31 1.55 -3.96 -24.97
N ASN A 32 2.39 -4.02 -26.01
CA ASN A 32 2.00 -3.57 -27.34
C ASN A 32 0.81 -4.40 -27.87
N GLY A 33 -0.24 -3.69 -28.30
CA GLY A 33 -1.45 -4.30 -28.80
C GLY A 33 -2.35 -4.93 -27.74
N LYS A 34 -1.96 -4.90 -26.46
CA LYS A 34 -2.80 -5.37 -25.35
C LYS A 34 -3.71 -4.26 -24.84
N LYS A 35 -4.94 -4.63 -24.58
CA LYS A 35 -5.97 -3.78 -23.99
C LYS A 35 -5.96 -3.94 -22.48
N ILE A 36 -5.84 -2.85 -21.76
CA ILE A 36 -5.73 -2.84 -20.28
C ILE A 36 -6.99 -2.24 -19.68
N ALA A 37 -7.77 -3.05 -18.97
CA ALA A 37 -8.96 -2.63 -18.24
C ALA A 37 -8.60 -2.37 -16.76
N ILE A 38 -8.72 -1.14 -16.32
CA ILE A 38 -8.52 -0.74 -14.91
C ILE A 38 -9.89 -0.75 -14.22
N ILE A 39 -10.11 -1.68 -13.33
CA ILE A 39 -11.37 -1.79 -12.58
C ILE A 39 -11.30 -0.95 -11.32
N GLY A 40 -12.01 0.18 -11.32
CA GLY A 40 -11.97 1.21 -10.28
C GLY A 40 -11.19 2.46 -10.69
N TYR A 41 -11.58 3.61 -10.14
CA TYR A 41 -10.94 4.91 -10.38
C TYR A 41 -10.82 5.68 -9.06
N GLY A 42 -10.34 4.97 -8.04
CA GLY A 42 -9.92 5.53 -6.74
C GLY A 42 -8.45 5.96 -6.79
N SER A 43 -7.81 6.04 -5.62
CA SER A 43 -6.42 6.49 -5.48
C SER A 43 -5.43 5.78 -6.41
N GLN A 44 -5.40 4.44 -6.41
CA GLN A 44 -4.51 3.69 -7.31
C GLN A 44 -5.04 3.65 -8.76
N GLY A 45 -6.37 3.45 -8.94
CA GLY A 45 -6.96 3.29 -10.28
C GLY A 45 -6.73 4.49 -11.18
N HIS A 46 -6.89 5.70 -10.66
CA HIS A 46 -6.61 6.92 -11.38
C HIS A 46 -5.13 7.03 -11.79
N ALA A 47 -4.21 6.72 -10.88
CA ALA A 47 -2.78 6.81 -11.15
C ALA A 47 -2.33 5.78 -12.19
N HIS A 48 -2.74 4.51 -12.04
CA HIS A 48 -2.41 3.45 -13.00
C HIS A 48 -2.96 3.77 -14.39
N ALA A 49 -4.25 4.14 -14.49
CA ALA A 49 -4.88 4.43 -15.77
C ALA A 49 -4.19 5.58 -16.52
N LEU A 50 -3.89 6.67 -15.84
CA LEU A 50 -3.25 7.82 -16.45
C LEU A 50 -1.78 7.57 -16.81
N ASN A 51 -1.02 6.89 -15.94
CA ASN A 51 0.39 6.61 -16.21
C ASN A 51 0.54 5.64 -17.39
N LEU A 52 -0.29 4.59 -17.47
CA LEU A 52 -0.31 3.66 -18.62
C LEU A 52 -0.71 4.36 -19.92
N LYS A 53 -1.73 5.24 -19.88
CA LYS A 53 -2.13 6.06 -21.02
C LYS A 53 -0.97 6.94 -21.49
N ASP A 54 -0.30 7.65 -20.58
CA ASP A 54 0.84 8.50 -20.90
C ASP A 54 2.05 7.70 -21.39
N SER A 55 2.14 6.42 -21.03
CA SER A 55 3.12 5.45 -21.56
C SER A 55 2.74 4.86 -22.91
N GLY A 56 1.63 5.29 -23.52
CA GLY A 56 1.17 4.84 -24.84
C GLY A 56 0.39 3.54 -24.86
N CYS A 57 -0.09 3.05 -23.71
CA CYS A 57 -0.90 1.84 -23.64
C CYS A 57 -2.38 2.12 -23.99
N ASP A 58 -3.08 1.11 -24.51
CA ASP A 58 -4.54 1.15 -24.74
C ASP A 58 -5.27 0.82 -23.44
N VAL A 59 -5.91 1.83 -22.82
CA VAL A 59 -6.47 1.74 -21.47
C VAL A 59 -7.93 2.15 -21.47
N CYS A 60 -8.76 1.37 -20.79
CA CYS A 60 -10.10 1.79 -20.38
C CYS A 60 -10.26 1.66 -18.85
N VAL A 61 -11.23 2.38 -18.30
CA VAL A 61 -11.61 2.29 -16.90
C VAL A 61 -12.96 1.59 -16.79
N GLY A 62 -13.04 0.55 -15.96
CA GLY A 62 -14.27 -0.17 -15.65
C GLY A 62 -14.89 0.34 -14.35
N LEU A 63 -16.10 0.90 -14.40
CA LEU A 63 -16.83 1.44 -13.25
C LEU A 63 -18.24 0.88 -13.19
N ARG A 64 -18.83 0.85 -11.99
CA ARG A 64 -20.25 0.59 -11.84
C ARG A 64 -21.07 1.74 -12.48
N ALA A 65 -22.21 1.42 -13.05
CA ALA A 65 -23.13 2.43 -13.56
C ALA A 65 -23.50 3.43 -12.44
N GLY A 66 -23.44 4.73 -12.76
CA GLY A 66 -23.71 5.81 -11.81
C GLY A 66 -22.59 6.09 -10.80
N SER A 67 -21.38 5.58 -11.04
CA SER A 67 -20.22 5.95 -10.23
C SER A 67 -19.94 7.45 -10.29
N LYS A 68 -19.68 8.08 -9.16
CA LYS A 68 -19.28 9.49 -9.08
C LYS A 68 -18.00 9.79 -9.88
N ASN A 69 -17.13 8.81 -10.02
CA ASN A 69 -15.84 8.95 -10.70
C ASN A 69 -15.93 8.78 -12.21
N TRP A 70 -17.13 8.49 -12.76
CA TRP A 70 -17.32 8.29 -14.21
C TRP A 70 -16.94 9.53 -15.02
N ALA A 71 -17.56 10.66 -14.69
CA ALA A 71 -17.29 11.93 -15.37
C ALA A 71 -15.84 12.43 -15.17
N GLU A 72 -15.21 12.12 -14.04
CA GLU A 72 -13.81 12.47 -13.79
C GLU A 72 -12.85 11.69 -14.69
N ALA A 73 -13.07 10.41 -14.85
CA ALA A 73 -12.26 9.58 -15.74
C ALA A 73 -12.44 9.99 -17.23
N GLU A 74 -13.67 10.30 -17.65
CA GLU A 74 -13.93 10.83 -18.99
C GLU A 74 -13.27 12.19 -19.22
N LYS A 75 -13.35 13.11 -18.24
CA LYS A 75 -12.67 14.42 -18.29
C LYS A 75 -11.14 14.28 -18.38
N ALA A 76 -10.57 13.24 -17.80
CA ALA A 76 -9.15 12.91 -17.93
C ALA A 76 -8.81 12.25 -19.29
N GLY A 77 -9.80 12.12 -20.18
CA GLY A 77 -9.65 11.59 -21.53
C GLY A 77 -9.49 10.07 -21.57
N LEU A 78 -10.00 9.35 -20.58
CA LEU A 78 -10.04 7.88 -20.55
C LEU A 78 -11.35 7.37 -21.10
N ALA A 79 -11.32 6.25 -21.79
CA ALA A 79 -12.52 5.51 -22.15
C ALA A 79 -13.10 4.85 -20.90
N VAL A 80 -14.37 5.09 -20.60
CA VAL A 80 -15.06 4.52 -19.44
C VAL A 80 -16.13 3.54 -19.91
N LYS A 81 -16.20 2.40 -19.25
CA LYS A 81 -17.11 1.29 -19.53
C LYS A 81 -17.71 0.79 -18.21
N THR A 82 -18.77 0.00 -18.29
CA THR A 82 -19.16 -0.83 -17.14
C THR A 82 -18.07 -1.85 -16.83
N VAL A 83 -18.04 -2.39 -15.61
CA VAL A 83 -17.03 -3.39 -15.21
C VAL A 83 -17.05 -4.59 -16.17
N ALA A 84 -18.24 -5.11 -16.49
CA ALA A 84 -18.41 -6.24 -17.40
C ALA A 84 -17.90 -5.94 -18.83
N GLU A 85 -18.25 -4.77 -19.39
CA GLU A 85 -17.76 -4.35 -20.71
C GLU A 85 -16.26 -4.14 -20.73
N ALA A 86 -15.66 -3.60 -19.64
CA ALA A 86 -14.23 -3.43 -19.51
C ALA A 86 -13.51 -4.78 -19.43
N ALA A 87 -14.02 -5.72 -18.63
CA ALA A 87 -13.49 -7.08 -18.51
C ALA A 87 -13.58 -7.87 -19.83
N GLN A 88 -14.68 -7.70 -20.57
CA GLN A 88 -14.84 -8.30 -21.90
C GLN A 88 -13.83 -7.74 -22.90
N TRP A 89 -13.61 -6.41 -22.88
CA TRP A 89 -12.73 -5.70 -23.79
C TRP A 89 -11.24 -5.93 -23.50
N GLY A 90 -10.84 -6.01 -22.21
CA GLY A 90 -9.45 -6.06 -21.78
C GLY A 90 -8.79 -7.41 -21.98
N ASP A 91 -7.53 -7.42 -22.37
CA ASP A 91 -6.63 -8.58 -22.33
C ASP A 91 -5.99 -8.70 -20.93
N ILE A 92 -5.78 -7.57 -20.25
CA ILE A 92 -5.33 -7.46 -18.88
C ILE A 92 -6.41 -6.75 -18.07
N VAL A 93 -6.90 -7.38 -17.00
CA VAL A 93 -7.91 -6.82 -16.09
C VAL A 93 -7.23 -6.55 -14.75
N MET A 94 -7.00 -5.28 -14.42
CA MET A 94 -6.37 -4.85 -13.18
C MET A 94 -7.43 -4.46 -12.16
N MET A 95 -7.47 -5.17 -11.03
CA MET A 95 -8.42 -4.97 -9.92
C MET A 95 -7.92 -3.87 -8.98
N LEU A 96 -8.54 -2.67 -9.04
CA LEU A 96 -8.19 -1.51 -8.20
C LEU A 96 -9.42 -0.93 -7.48
N ILE A 97 -10.33 -1.79 -7.10
CA ILE A 97 -11.44 -1.52 -6.18
C ILE A 97 -11.09 -2.09 -4.80
N ASN A 98 -11.83 -1.69 -3.78
CA ASN A 98 -11.59 -2.13 -2.40
C ASN A 98 -11.70 -3.66 -2.26
N ASP A 99 -10.83 -4.27 -1.48
CA ASP A 99 -10.71 -5.73 -1.33
C ASP A 99 -12.02 -6.43 -0.97
N GLU A 100 -12.81 -5.80 -0.09
CA GLU A 100 -14.06 -6.35 0.42
C GLU A 100 -15.17 -6.48 -0.62
N VAL A 101 -15.05 -5.79 -1.74
CA VAL A 101 -16.04 -5.88 -2.85
C VAL A 101 -15.49 -6.62 -4.07
N GLN A 102 -14.19 -6.87 -4.12
CA GLN A 102 -13.55 -7.50 -5.29
C GLN A 102 -14.13 -8.88 -5.62
N ALA A 103 -14.36 -9.73 -4.61
CA ALA A 103 -14.84 -11.09 -4.83
C ALA A 103 -16.22 -11.12 -5.48
N GLU A 104 -17.13 -10.23 -5.07
CA GLU A 104 -18.47 -10.11 -5.64
C GLU A 104 -18.41 -9.57 -7.08
N VAL A 105 -17.68 -8.49 -7.31
CA VAL A 105 -17.49 -7.88 -8.63
C VAL A 105 -16.79 -8.87 -9.57
N TYR A 106 -15.76 -9.56 -9.09
CA TYR A 106 -15.11 -10.62 -9.86
C TYR A 106 -16.08 -11.68 -10.32
N LYS A 107 -16.88 -12.23 -9.40
CA LYS A 107 -17.84 -13.30 -9.70
C LYS A 107 -18.89 -12.88 -10.71
N ASN A 108 -19.44 -11.67 -10.57
CA ASN A 108 -20.58 -11.23 -11.35
C ASN A 108 -20.19 -10.59 -12.70
N ASP A 109 -19.12 -9.79 -12.71
CA ASP A 109 -18.81 -8.89 -13.81
C ASP A 109 -17.50 -9.20 -14.54
N ILE A 110 -16.60 -10.03 -13.96
CA ILE A 110 -15.28 -10.26 -14.53
C ILE A 110 -15.07 -11.72 -14.94
N ALA A 111 -15.33 -12.67 -14.04
CA ALA A 111 -15.09 -14.08 -14.27
C ALA A 111 -15.72 -14.63 -15.57
N PRO A 112 -16.94 -14.21 -15.98
CA PRO A 112 -17.55 -14.67 -17.22
C PRO A 112 -16.78 -14.30 -18.49
N TYR A 113 -15.90 -13.29 -18.41
CA TYR A 113 -15.13 -12.74 -19.53
C TYR A 113 -13.63 -13.04 -19.47
N LEU A 114 -13.16 -13.71 -18.41
CA LEU A 114 -11.77 -14.17 -18.28
C LEU A 114 -11.56 -15.46 -19.06
N THR A 115 -11.30 -15.29 -20.35
CA THR A 115 -10.98 -16.40 -21.25
C THR A 115 -9.48 -16.74 -21.20
N GLU A 116 -9.12 -17.91 -21.74
CA GLU A 116 -7.74 -18.37 -21.87
C GLU A 116 -6.84 -17.31 -22.53
N GLY A 117 -5.64 -17.12 -22.01
CA GLY A 117 -4.65 -16.15 -22.48
C GLY A 117 -4.83 -14.72 -21.98
N LYS A 118 -5.93 -14.41 -21.26
CA LYS A 118 -6.06 -13.11 -20.56
C LYS A 118 -5.27 -13.12 -19.26
N ALA A 119 -5.10 -11.93 -18.69
CA ALA A 119 -4.46 -11.74 -17.39
C ALA A 119 -5.39 -11.05 -16.39
N LEU A 120 -5.40 -11.54 -15.15
CA LEU A 120 -6.00 -10.89 -13.99
C LEU A 120 -4.89 -10.35 -13.10
N ALA A 121 -4.94 -9.06 -12.79
CA ALA A 121 -3.88 -8.37 -12.08
C ALA A 121 -4.40 -7.65 -10.83
N PHE A 122 -3.53 -7.50 -9.84
CA PHE A 122 -3.81 -6.92 -8.54
C PHE A 122 -2.71 -5.94 -8.12
N ALA A 123 -3.03 -5.00 -7.23
CA ALA A 123 -2.05 -4.16 -6.55
C ALA A 123 -1.81 -4.60 -5.09
N HIS A 124 -2.61 -5.55 -4.58
CA HIS A 124 -2.50 -6.19 -3.27
C HIS A 124 -3.07 -7.61 -3.35
N GLY A 125 -2.48 -8.53 -2.59
CA GLY A 125 -2.75 -9.96 -2.76
C GLY A 125 -3.93 -10.52 -1.96
N PHE A 126 -4.67 -9.73 -1.17
CA PHE A 126 -5.69 -10.19 -0.21
C PHE A 126 -6.64 -11.24 -0.76
N ASN A 127 -7.29 -10.96 -1.88
CA ASN A 127 -8.33 -11.83 -2.43
C ASN A 127 -7.79 -13.14 -3.02
N ILE A 128 -6.56 -13.16 -3.48
CA ILE A 128 -5.87 -14.38 -3.94
C ILE A 128 -5.36 -15.17 -2.73
N ARG A 129 -4.62 -14.52 -1.81
CA ARG A 129 -4.04 -15.16 -0.63
C ARG A 129 -5.08 -15.85 0.25
N TYR A 130 -6.24 -15.23 0.44
CA TYR A 130 -7.34 -15.79 1.25
C TYR A 130 -8.43 -16.46 0.42
N GLN A 131 -8.13 -16.82 -0.83
CA GLN A 131 -9.00 -17.60 -1.73
C GLN A 131 -10.43 -17.05 -1.89
N GLN A 132 -10.58 -15.72 -1.81
CA GLN A 132 -11.85 -15.07 -2.11
C GLN A 132 -12.09 -14.99 -3.63
N ILE A 133 -11.00 -14.99 -4.40
CA ILE A 133 -10.97 -15.06 -5.87
C ILE A 133 -10.09 -16.25 -6.25
N VAL A 134 -10.64 -17.13 -7.08
CA VAL A 134 -9.93 -18.27 -7.67
C VAL A 134 -10.04 -18.16 -9.19
N PRO A 135 -8.99 -17.67 -9.88
CA PRO A 135 -8.99 -17.50 -11.33
C PRO A 135 -8.97 -18.85 -12.08
N PRO A 136 -9.51 -18.92 -13.32
CA PRO A 136 -9.40 -20.10 -14.16
C PRO A 136 -7.93 -20.43 -14.51
N ALA A 137 -7.62 -21.72 -14.67
CA ALA A 137 -6.26 -22.19 -14.93
C ALA A 137 -5.59 -21.64 -16.20
N GLY A 138 -6.38 -21.23 -17.20
CA GLY A 138 -5.89 -20.65 -18.47
C GLY A 138 -5.59 -19.14 -18.44
N VAL A 139 -5.63 -18.51 -17.26
CA VAL A 139 -5.48 -17.05 -17.08
C VAL A 139 -4.17 -16.77 -16.35
N ASP A 140 -3.39 -15.79 -16.80
CA ASP A 140 -2.25 -15.29 -16.02
C ASP A 140 -2.73 -14.53 -14.79
N VAL A 141 -2.07 -14.70 -13.66
CA VAL A 141 -2.36 -13.96 -12.44
C VAL A 141 -1.09 -13.32 -11.90
N PHE A 142 -1.07 -12.00 -11.85
CA PHE A 142 0.10 -11.27 -11.36
C PHE A 142 -0.26 -10.09 -10.45
N MET A 143 0.74 -9.64 -9.72
CA MET A 143 0.68 -8.44 -8.88
C MET A 143 1.64 -7.38 -9.38
N ALA A 144 1.17 -6.14 -9.40
CA ALA A 144 1.96 -4.93 -9.61
C ALA A 144 1.59 -3.95 -8.49
N ALA A 145 2.37 -3.96 -7.41
CA ALA A 145 2.04 -3.28 -6.16
C ALA A 145 2.98 -2.08 -5.89
N PRO A 146 2.61 -0.85 -6.28
CA PRO A 146 3.36 0.35 -5.87
C PRO A 146 3.31 0.52 -4.35
N LYS A 147 4.47 0.74 -3.72
CA LYS A 147 4.56 0.97 -2.27
C LYS A 147 4.47 2.47 -1.95
N GLY A 148 3.27 3.01 -2.20
CA GLY A 148 2.91 4.39 -1.94
C GLY A 148 1.48 4.71 -2.38
N PRO A 149 0.87 5.78 -1.84
CA PRO A 149 -0.49 6.18 -2.21
C PRO A 149 -0.57 6.62 -3.69
N GLY A 150 -1.75 6.44 -4.30
CA GLY A 150 -1.94 6.65 -5.74
C GLY A 150 -1.59 8.08 -6.21
N HIS A 151 -1.90 9.12 -5.44
CA HIS A 151 -1.51 10.49 -5.78
C HIS A 151 0.02 10.65 -5.87
N THR A 152 0.77 9.96 -5.01
CA THR A 152 2.24 9.93 -5.09
C THR A 152 2.71 9.14 -6.31
N VAL A 153 2.07 8.01 -6.63
CA VAL A 153 2.37 7.25 -7.85
C VAL A 153 2.19 8.12 -9.10
N ARG A 154 1.11 8.92 -9.15
CA ARG A 154 0.87 9.84 -10.27
C ARG A 154 1.86 11.00 -10.29
N SER A 155 2.03 11.71 -9.19
CA SER A 155 2.89 12.90 -9.13
C SER A 155 4.37 12.60 -9.39
N THR A 156 4.88 11.49 -8.85
CA THR A 156 6.26 11.06 -9.13
C THR A 156 6.47 10.66 -10.59
N TYR A 157 5.48 9.99 -11.20
CA TYR A 157 5.52 9.65 -12.62
C TYR A 157 5.60 10.89 -13.51
N VAL A 158 4.73 11.88 -13.28
CA VAL A 158 4.73 13.16 -14.03
C VAL A 158 6.06 13.89 -13.90
N ASN A 159 6.72 13.79 -12.75
CA ASN A 159 8.04 14.35 -12.49
C ASN A 159 9.22 13.49 -13.02
N GLY A 160 8.95 12.51 -13.88
CA GLY A 160 9.98 11.63 -14.46
C GLY A 160 10.60 10.64 -13.48
N LYS A 161 10.02 10.50 -12.28
CA LYS A 161 10.43 9.57 -11.22
C LYS A 161 9.46 8.39 -11.13
N GLY A 162 9.60 7.54 -10.13
CA GLY A 162 8.70 6.43 -9.85
C GLY A 162 8.56 6.17 -8.35
N VAL A 163 7.55 5.39 -7.99
CA VAL A 163 7.40 4.78 -6.67
C VAL A 163 7.88 3.35 -6.77
N PRO A 164 8.72 2.86 -5.84
CA PRO A 164 9.13 1.45 -5.83
C PRO A 164 7.92 0.51 -5.84
N CYS A 165 8.03 -0.59 -6.59
CA CYS A 165 6.96 -1.57 -6.73
C CYS A 165 7.40 -2.96 -6.28
N LEU A 166 6.44 -3.76 -5.85
CA LEU A 166 6.60 -5.20 -5.74
C LEU A 166 5.99 -5.89 -6.98
N VAL A 167 6.59 -6.99 -7.40
CA VAL A 167 6.09 -7.85 -8.47
C VAL A 167 5.97 -9.28 -7.96
N ALA A 168 4.83 -9.91 -8.25
CA ALA A 168 4.61 -11.33 -7.98
C ALA A 168 3.79 -11.96 -9.10
N VAL A 169 3.98 -13.26 -9.33
CA VAL A 169 3.17 -14.07 -10.24
C VAL A 169 2.63 -15.24 -9.46
N GLU A 170 1.31 -15.37 -9.41
CA GLU A 170 0.62 -16.52 -8.81
C GLU A 170 0.39 -17.63 -9.84
N GLN A 171 0.04 -17.26 -11.08
CA GLN A 171 -0.27 -18.17 -12.15
C GLN A 171 0.31 -17.65 -13.48
N ASP A 172 1.10 -18.49 -14.16
CA ASP A 172 1.70 -18.19 -15.45
C ASP A 172 1.21 -19.18 -16.51
N ALA A 173 -0.02 -18.96 -16.96
CA ALA A 173 -0.69 -19.83 -17.92
C ALA A 173 -0.11 -19.68 -19.35
N THR A 174 0.35 -18.47 -19.69
CA THR A 174 0.88 -18.16 -21.02
C THR A 174 2.41 -18.31 -21.14
N GLY A 175 3.12 -18.46 -20.03
CA GLY A 175 4.59 -18.40 -19.96
C GLY A 175 5.16 -16.98 -20.07
N ASN A 176 4.30 -15.94 -20.00
CA ASN A 176 4.67 -14.53 -20.10
C ASN A 176 4.18 -13.65 -18.97
N ALA A 177 3.50 -14.19 -17.95
CA ALA A 177 2.90 -13.42 -16.88
C ALA A 177 3.94 -12.49 -16.20
N TYR A 178 5.13 -12.98 -15.96
CA TYR A 178 6.19 -12.20 -15.31
C TYR A 178 6.67 -11.01 -16.18
N LYS A 179 6.81 -11.22 -17.48
CA LYS A 179 7.24 -10.18 -18.43
C LYS A 179 6.15 -9.11 -18.58
N ILE A 180 4.88 -9.54 -18.63
CA ILE A 180 3.73 -8.65 -18.66
C ILE A 180 3.63 -7.83 -17.37
N ALA A 181 3.84 -8.45 -16.21
CA ALA A 181 3.85 -7.76 -14.92
C ALA A 181 4.95 -6.68 -14.83
N LEU A 182 6.18 -7.01 -15.25
CA LEU A 182 7.28 -6.03 -15.30
C LEU A 182 7.00 -4.91 -16.30
N ALA A 183 6.47 -5.22 -17.47
CA ALA A 183 6.06 -4.22 -18.46
C ALA A 183 4.95 -3.30 -17.93
N TYR A 184 3.98 -3.85 -17.21
CA TYR A 184 2.92 -3.08 -16.57
C TYR A 184 3.51 -2.11 -15.53
N ILE A 185 4.42 -2.59 -14.68
CA ILE A 185 5.11 -1.76 -13.67
C ILE A 185 5.96 -0.67 -14.34
N ALA A 186 6.63 -0.96 -15.46
CA ALA A 186 7.31 0.06 -16.24
C ALA A 186 6.33 1.11 -16.78
N GLY A 187 5.18 0.68 -17.29
CA GLY A 187 4.12 1.54 -17.79
C GLY A 187 3.55 2.51 -16.74
N ILE A 188 3.49 2.10 -15.48
CA ILE A 188 3.09 2.99 -14.39
C ILE A 188 4.26 3.78 -13.77
N GLY A 189 5.51 3.58 -14.26
CA GLY A 189 6.71 4.30 -13.84
C GLY A 189 7.46 3.68 -12.66
N GLY A 190 7.02 2.56 -12.12
CA GLY A 190 7.62 1.93 -10.94
C GLY A 190 9.05 1.45 -11.18
N ALA A 191 9.37 0.98 -12.38
CA ALA A 191 10.70 0.51 -12.76
C ALA A 191 11.80 1.59 -12.67
N ARG A 192 11.45 2.88 -12.69
CA ARG A 192 12.38 4.00 -12.50
C ARG A 192 12.93 4.05 -11.07
N ALA A 193 12.14 3.61 -10.09
CA ALA A 193 12.57 3.55 -8.69
C ALA A 193 13.11 2.18 -8.28
N GLY A 194 12.68 1.12 -8.97
CA GLY A 194 13.05 -0.25 -8.73
C GLY A 194 11.85 -1.15 -8.41
N VAL A 195 11.96 -2.39 -8.83
CA VAL A 195 10.93 -3.42 -8.67
C VAL A 195 11.53 -4.59 -7.91
N MET A 196 10.95 -4.95 -6.79
CA MET A 196 11.39 -6.09 -5.97
C MET A 196 10.48 -7.30 -6.22
N GLU A 197 11.09 -8.44 -6.48
CA GLU A 197 10.37 -9.72 -6.62
C GLU A 197 9.89 -10.21 -5.26
N THR A 198 8.64 -10.68 -5.23
CA THR A 198 7.98 -11.24 -4.04
C THR A 198 6.98 -12.33 -4.44
N THR A 199 6.16 -12.78 -3.51
CA THR A 199 5.03 -13.68 -3.74
C THR A 199 3.72 -13.01 -3.30
N PHE A 200 2.56 -13.50 -3.77
CA PHE A 200 1.26 -13.05 -3.25
C PHE A 200 1.13 -13.31 -1.75
N HIS A 201 1.68 -14.43 -1.29
CA HIS A 201 1.72 -14.79 0.13
C HIS A 201 2.49 -13.73 0.94
N ASP A 202 3.75 -13.50 0.59
CA ASP A 202 4.64 -12.64 1.38
C ASP A 202 4.22 -11.17 1.31
N GLU A 203 3.82 -10.69 0.12
CA GLU A 203 3.32 -9.32 -0.02
C GLU A 203 2.09 -9.09 0.87
N THR A 204 1.09 -9.97 0.78
CA THR A 204 -0.15 -9.79 1.54
C THR A 204 0.09 -9.82 3.04
N GLU A 205 0.86 -10.78 3.53
CA GLU A 205 1.09 -10.91 4.96
C GLU A 205 1.95 -9.78 5.52
N THR A 206 3.00 -9.38 4.81
CA THR A 206 3.89 -8.31 5.28
C THR A 206 3.25 -6.93 5.17
N ASP A 207 2.43 -6.68 4.14
CA ASP A 207 1.68 -5.43 3.99
C ASP A 207 0.65 -5.28 5.12
N LEU A 208 -0.22 -6.28 5.30
CA LEU A 208 -1.20 -6.30 6.40
C LEU A 208 -0.53 -6.19 7.78
N PHE A 209 0.60 -6.86 7.98
CA PHE A 209 1.34 -6.75 9.23
C PHE A 209 1.90 -5.35 9.43
N GLY A 210 2.54 -4.78 8.42
CA GLY A 210 3.15 -3.45 8.47
C GLY A 210 2.13 -2.36 8.79
N GLU A 211 0.98 -2.37 8.09
CA GLU A 211 -0.07 -1.37 8.33
C GLU A 211 -0.75 -1.52 9.70
N GLN A 212 -0.99 -2.75 10.18
CA GLN A 212 -1.65 -2.98 11.45
C GLN A 212 -0.75 -2.69 12.64
N THR A 213 0.53 -3.06 12.58
CA THR A 213 1.42 -3.01 13.75
C THR A 213 2.31 -1.76 13.79
N VAL A 214 2.62 -1.15 12.65
CA VAL A 214 3.56 -0.03 12.56
C VAL A 214 2.96 1.19 11.89
N LEU A 215 2.61 1.09 10.59
CA LEU A 215 2.39 2.25 9.72
C LEU A 215 1.08 3.00 10.00
N CYS A 216 0.01 2.28 10.34
CA CYS A 216 -1.31 2.86 10.62
C CYS A 216 -1.73 2.58 12.06
N GLY A 217 -1.79 1.31 12.47
CA GLY A 217 -2.24 0.95 13.80
C GLY A 217 -1.29 1.45 14.89
N GLY A 218 -0.04 1.00 14.86
CA GLY A 218 0.95 1.30 15.92
C GLY A 218 1.26 2.78 16.05
N VAL A 219 1.58 3.47 14.96
CA VAL A 219 1.95 4.89 14.99
C VAL A 219 0.79 5.79 15.42
N VAL A 220 -0.44 5.50 14.98
CA VAL A 220 -1.60 6.31 15.36
C VAL A 220 -1.91 6.18 16.85
N ASP A 221 -1.85 4.95 17.39
CA ASP A 221 -2.05 4.74 18.82
C ASP A 221 -0.93 5.36 19.66
N LEU A 222 0.32 5.33 19.20
CA LEU A 222 1.47 5.99 19.87
C LEU A 222 1.27 7.51 19.93
N MET A 223 0.92 8.14 18.80
CA MET A 223 0.64 9.58 18.72
C MET A 223 -0.51 9.98 19.64
N ARG A 224 -1.58 9.18 19.62
CA ARG A 224 -2.75 9.43 20.48
C ARG A 224 -2.39 9.36 21.96
N CYS A 225 -1.68 8.32 22.39
CA CYS A 225 -1.23 8.19 23.76
C CYS A 225 -0.34 9.37 24.20
N GLY A 226 0.59 9.81 23.35
CA GLY A 226 1.45 10.96 23.65
C GLY A 226 0.63 12.25 23.81
N PHE A 227 -0.30 12.51 22.89
CA PHE A 227 -1.21 13.64 22.96
C PHE A 227 -2.06 13.64 24.24
N GLU A 228 -2.71 12.51 24.54
CA GLU A 228 -3.56 12.36 25.72
C GLU A 228 -2.78 12.61 27.02
N VAL A 229 -1.59 12.03 27.18
CA VAL A 229 -0.74 12.19 28.38
C VAL A 229 -0.33 13.64 28.60
N LEU A 230 0.02 14.39 27.54
CA LEU A 230 0.36 15.80 27.67
C LEU A 230 -0.85 16.65 28.07
N VAL A 231 -2.01 16.43 27.46
CA VAL A 231 -3.24 17.15 27.80
C VAL A 231 -3.69 16.83 29.22
N GLU A 232 -3.64 15.59 29.66
CA GLU A 232 -3.95 15.16 31.03
C GLU A 232 -2.99 15.80 32.07
N ALA A 233 -1.74 16.05 31.68
CA ALA A 233 -0.77 16.76 32.51
C ALA A 233 -0.97 18.29 32.56
N GLY A 234 -1.95 18.82 31.79
CA GLY A 234 -2.32 20.23 31.80
C GLY A 234 -1.61 21.09 30.73
N TYR A 235 -0.95 20.48 29.75
CA TYR A 235 -0.40 21.21 28.62
C TYR A 235 -1.49 21.57 27.63
N GLU A 236 -1.33 22.68 26.91
CA GLU A 236 -2.26 23.12 25.87
C GLU A 236 -2.35 22.06 24.77
N PRO A 237 -3.56 21.71 24.30
CA PRO A 237 -3.76 20.67 23.28
C PRO A 237 -3.04 20.98 21.97
N GLU A 238 -2.89 22.25 21.60
CA GLU A 238 -2.15 22.71 20.42
C GLU A 238 -0.66 22.33 20.52
N ASN A 239 -0.03 22.53 21.67
CA ASN A 239 1.35 22.12 21.92
C ASN A 239 1.50 20.60 21.84
N ALA A 240 0.57 19.86 22.46
CA ALA A 240 0.58 18.40 22.40
C ALA A 240 0.41 17.88 20.97
N TYR A 241 -0.39 18.55 20.15
CA TYR A 241 -0.57 18.21 18.73
C TYR A 241 0.71 18.46 17.93
N PHE A 242 1.37 19.59 18.13
CA PHE A 242 2.62 19.92 17.46
C PHE A 242 3.70 18.87 17.73
N GLU A 243 3.94 18.59 18.99
CA GLU A 243 5.01 17.70 19.43
C GLU A 243 4.77 16.23 19.08
N CYS A 244 3.52 15.75 19.22
CA CYS A 244 3.24 14.32 19.07
C CYS A 244 2.75 13.93 17.66
N ILE A 245 2.21 14.86 16.87
CA ILE A 245 1.58 14.55 15.58
C ILE A 245 2.25 15.32 14.43
N HIS A 246 2.28 16.63 14.51
CA HIS A 246 2.76 17.44 13.39
C HIS A 246 4.24 17.17 13.07
N GLU A 247 5.08 17.17 14.06
CA GLU A 247 6.54 16.99 13.90
C GLU A 247 6.92 15.57 13.47
N MET A 248 6.07 14.58 13.72
CA MET A 248 6.31 13.18 13.34
C MET A 248 6.70 13.04 11.86
N LYS A 249 6.03 13.79 10.96
CA LYS A 249 6.36 13.76 9.53
C LYS A 249 7.82 14.13 9.26
N LEU A 250 8.34 15.14 9.93
CA LEU A 250 9.71 15.62 9.71
C LEU A 250 10.74 14.58 10.13
N ILE A 251 10.48 13.88 11.23
CA ILE A 251 11.32 12.78 11.72
C ILE A 251 11.26 11.58 10.76
N ILE A 252 10.06 11.20 10.31
CA ILE A 252 9.89 10.09 9.36
C ILE A 252 10.54 10.41 8.01
N ASP A 253 10.50 11.64 7.54
CA ASP A 253 11.19 12.08 6.32
C ASP A 253 12.72 11.90 6.44
N LEU A 254 13.31 12.20 7.60
CA LEU A 254 14.74 11.94 7.87
C LEU A 254 15.07 10.45 7.84
N ILE A 255 14.27 9.64 8.50
CA ILE A 255 14.43 8.17 8.51
C ILE A 255 14.30 7.61 7.09
N ASN A 256 13.30 8.05 6.33
CA ASN A 256 13.09 7.60 4.95
C ASN A 256 14.27 7.96 4.04
N LYS A 257 14.84 9.15 4.23
CA LYS A 257 15.95 9.67 3.42
C LYS A 257 17.28 8.99 3.70
N GLY A 258 17.59 8.68 4.95
CA GLY A 258 18.92 8.24 5.32
C GLY A 258 19.01 7.14 6.40
N GLY A 259 17.86 6.60 6.84
CA GLY A 259 17.79 5.62 7.91
C GLY A 259 17.84 6.26 9.32
N VAL A 260 17.65 5.43 10.34
CA VAL A 260 17.61 5.87 11.75
C VAL A 260 18.90 6.57 12.18
N ALA A 261 20.07 6.02 11.79
CA ALA A 261 21.35 6.64 12.15
C ALA A 261 21.55 8.05 11.55
N ALA A 262 21.02 8.31 10.35
CA ALA A 262 21.06 9.64 9.74
C ALA A 262 20.06 10.59 10.39
N MET A 263 18.91 10.08 10.81
CA MET A 263 17.95 10.84 11.61
C MET A 263 18.59 11.26 12.94
N ASN A 264 19.23 10.34 13.69
CA ASN A 264 19.91 10.63 14.94
C ASN A 264 21.01 11.67 14.78
N TYR A 265 21.80 11.59 13.69
CA TYR A 265 22.80 12.60 13.37
C TYR A 265 22.19 14.02 13.11
N SER A 266 20.93 14.07 12.70
CA SER A 266 20.25 15.32 12.32
C SER A 266 19.46 15.98 13.44
N ILE A 267 19.19 15.26 14.53
CA ILE A 267 18.49 15.76 15.72
C ILE A 267 19.49 16.22 16.80
N SER A 268 19.00 16.76 17.92
CA SER A 268 19.86 17.13 19.04
C SER A 268 20.34 15.92 19.84
N ASP A 269 21.54 16.01 20.44
CA ASP A 269 22.05 14.97 21.35
C ASP A 269 21.09 14.69 22.50
N THR A 270 20.31 15.69 22.92
CA THR A 270 19.29 15.53 23.97
C THR A 270 18.15 14.64 23.52
N ALA A 271 17.69 14.81 22.27
CA ALA A 271 16.63 13.99 21.69
C ALA A 271 17.11 12.55 21.45
N GLU A 272 18.32 12.39 20.91
CA GLU A 272 18.96 11.08 20.72
C GLU A 272 19.15 10.32 22.04
N PHE A 273 19.64 11.02 23.08
CA PHE A 273 19.74 10.42 24.41
C PHE A 273 18.37 10.00 24.96
N GLY A 274 17.36 10.86 24.78
CA GLY A 274 15.97 10.57 25.14
C GLY A 274 15.43 9.33 24.44
N GLU A 275 15.72 9.15 23.15
CA GLU A 275 15.37 7.95 22.37
C GLU A 275 15.91 6.69 23.06
N TYR A 276 17.20 6.66 23.38
CA TYR A 276 17.86 5.47 23.95
C TYR A 276 17.36 5.09 25.34
N VAL A 277 17.03 6.07 26.20
CA VAL A 277 16.60 5.78 27.57
C VAL A 277 15.08 5.65 27.72
N SER A 278 14.29 6.33 26.91
CA SER A 278 12.83 6.38 27.05
C SER A 278 12.11 5.48 26.06
N GLY A 279 12.64 5.30 24.84
CA GLY A 279 12.04 4.45 23.83
C GLY A 279 11.73 3.03 24.32
N PRO A 280 12.69 2.30 24.92
CA PRO A 280 12.44 0.95 25.46
C PRO A 280 11.47 0.90 26.66
N ARG A 281 11.25 2.02 27.35
CA ARG A 281 10.26 2.12 28.44
C ARG A 281 8.84 2.29 27.88
N VAL A 282 8.71 3.07 26.81
CA VAL A 282 7.41 3.30 26.14
C VAL A 282 7.01 2.07 25.32
N ILE A 283 7.97 1.46 24.64
CA ILE A 283 7.76 0.26 23.82
C ILE A 283 8.69 -0.86 24.33
N PRO A 284 8.28 -1.64 25.36
CA PRO A 284 9.05 -2.76 25.87
C PRO A 284 9.20 -3.84 24.79
N HIS A 285 10.43 -4.05 24.31
CA HIS A 285 10.70 -4.79 23.08
C HIS A 285 10.11 -6.21 23.06
N GLU A 286 10.32 -7.00 24.11
CA GLU A 286 9.87 -8.40 24.10
C GLU A 286 8.34 -8.53 24.22
N GLU A 287 7.72 -7.68 25.03
CA GLU A 287 6.26 -7.63 25.16
C GLU A 287 5.61 -7.15 23.84
N THR A 288 6.16 -6.09 23.26
CA THR A 288 5.69 -5.55 21.98
C THR A 288 5.82 -6.58 20.86
N LYS A 289 6.97 -7.25 20.76
CA LYS A 289 7.17 -8.35 19.79
C LYS A 289 6.19 -9.50 20.01
N ALA A 290 5.87 -9.84 21.27
CA ALA A 290 4.90 -10.90 21.55
C ALA A 290 3.50 -10.52 21.04
N ARG A 291 3.06 -9.27 21.24
CA ARG A 291 1.80 -8.74 20.71
C ARG A 291 1.80 -8.72 19.17
N MET A 292 2.90 -8.26 18.56
CA MET A 292 3.05 -8.24 17.10
C MET A 292 3.02 -9.66 16.50
N ARG A 293 3.64 -10.65 17.17
CA ARG A 293 3.55 -12.06 16.71
C ARG A 293 2.11 -12.59 16.75
N ALA A 294 1.30 -12.19 17.71
CA ALA A 294 -0.11 -12.57 17.76
C ALA A 294 -0.89 -11.96 16.57
N VAL A 295 -0.64 -10.69 16.25
CA VAL A 295 -1.23 -10.06 15.04
C VAL A 295 -0.77 -10.77 13.77
N LEU A 296 0.51 -11.09 13.66
CA LEU A 296 1.03 -11.84 12.51
C LEU A 296 0.37 -13.21 12.38
N SER A 297 0.18 -13.92 13.50
CA SER A 297 -0.53 -15.22 13.51
C SER A 297 -1.97 -15.09 13.00
N ASP A 298 -2.72 -14.07 13.45
CA ASP A 298 -4.10 -13.79 12.98
C ASP A 298 -4.14 -13.50 11.47
N ILE A 299 -3.09 -12.90 10.92
CA ILE A 299 -2.95 -12.66 9.48
C ILE A 299 -2.67 -13.97 8.74
N GLN A 300 -1.70 -14.73 9.21
CA GLN A 300 -1.22 -15.96 8.56
C GLN A 300 -2.28 -17.06 8.51
N ASP A 301 -3.06 -17.22 9.57
CA ASP A 301 -4.12 -18.22 9.65
C ASP A 301 -5.47 -17.77 9.06
N GLY A 302 -5.56 -16.51 8.59
CA GLY A 302 -6.75 -15.95 7.99
C GLY A 302 -7.81 -15.43 8.98
N THR A 303 -7.53 -15.44 10.28
CA THR A 303 -8.43 -14.91 11.31
C THR A 303 -8.77 -13.45 11.08
N PHE A 304 -7.76 -12.62 10.76
CA PHE A 304 -7.98 -11.21 10.42
C PHE A 304 -8.86 -11.06 9.17
N ALA A 305 -8.55 -11.78 8.09
CA ALA A 305 -9.32 -11.73 6.86
C ALA A 305 -10.78 -12.14 7.08
N GLY A 306 -11.00 -13.20 7.85
CA GLY A 306 -12.34 -13.65 8.22
C GLY A 306 -13.13 -12.59 9.00
N LYS A 307 -12.49 -11.93 9.97
CA LYS A 307 -13.10 -10.81 10.74
C LYS A 307 -13.48 -9.65 9.83
N TRP A 308 -12.59 -9.26 8.91
CA TRP A 308 -12.84 -8.15 7.98
C TRP A 308 -13.98 -8.45 7.00
N ILE A 309 -13.98 -9.64 6.42
CA ILE A 309 -15.04 -10.10 5.52
C ILE A 309 -16.39 -10.13 6.26
N ALA A 310 -16.42 -10.66 7.49
CA ALA A 310 -17.64 -10.70 8.30
C ALA A 310 -18.14 -9.30 8.66
N GLU A 311 -17.25 -8.37 9.04
CA GLU A 311 -17.58 -6.98 9.34
C GLU A 311 -18.24 -6.29 8.14
N ASN A 312 -17.71 -6.51 6.93
CA ASN A 312 -18.29 -5.96 5.70
C ASN A 312 -19.69 -6.54 5.41
N LYS A 313 -19.88 -7.85 5.55
CA LYS A 313 -21.19 -8.50 5.37
C LYS A 313 -22.23 -8.03 6.40
N ASN A 314 -21.80 -7.63 7.58
CA ASN A 314 -22.65 -7.16 8.68
C ASN A 314 -22.84 -5.62 8.70
N GLY A 315 -22.55 -4.93 7.59
CA GLY A 315 -22.82 -3.49 7.42
C GLY A 315 -21.81 -2.56 8.08
N ARG A 316 -20.60 -3.03 8.43
CA ARG A 316 -19.48 -2.23 8.95
C ARG A 316 -19.78 -1.48 10.25
N THR A 317 -20.52 -2.09 11.14
CA THR A 317 -21.01 -1.41 12.36
C THR A 317 -19.85 -1.00 13.27
N PHE A 318 -18.90 -1.91 13.55
CA PHE A 318 -17.72 -1.62 14.36
C PHE A 318 -16.83 -0.58 13.67
N PHE A 319 -16.52 -0.79 12.40
CA PHE A 319 -15.66 0.09 11.59
C PHE A 319 -16.20 1.52 11.54
N ASN A 320 -17.49 1.69 11.24
CA ASN A 320 -18.14 3.00 11.17
C ASN A 320 -18.21 3.68 12.56
N SER A 321 -18.43 2.90 13.64
CA SER A 321 -18.39 3.40 15.00
C SER A 321 -17.01 3.96 15.38
N LYS A 322 -15.94 3.21 15.06
CA LYS A 322 -14.57 3.66 15.31
C LYS A 322 -14.19 4.91 14.50
N ARG A 323 -14.59 4.97 13.24
CA ARG A 323 -14.44 6.17 12.39
C ARG A 323 -15.13 7.41 13.01
N ALA A 324 -16.36 7.24 13.49
CA ALA A 324 -17.12 8.33 14.12
C ALA A 324 -16.51 8.76 15.45
N GLN A 325 -15.97 7.84 16.25
CA GLN A 325 -15.27 8.14 17.50
C GLN A 325 -13.99 8.95 17.22
N LEU A 326 -13.16 8.51 16.28
CA LEU A 326 -11.91 9.19 15.93
C LEU A 326 -12.17 10.63 15.48
N LYS A 327 -13.15 10.87 14.60
CA LYS A 327 -13.51 12.21 14.14
C LYS A 327 -13.90 13.18 15.26
N LYS A 328 -14.31 12.67 16.42
CA LYS A 328 -14.69 13.47 17.60
C LYS A 328 -13.57 13.55 18.63
N HIS A 329 -12.46 12.87 18.40
CA HIS A 329 -11.34 12.90 19.33
C HIS A 329 -10.74 14.31 19.36
N GLN A 330 -10.33 14.78 20.55
CA GLN A 330 -9.77 16.13 20.73
C GLN A 330 -8.56 16.37 19.81
N MET A 331 -7.71 15.38 19.64
CA MET A 331 -6.56 15.42 18.72
C MET A 331 -6.97 15.81 17.29
N GLU A 332 -8.07 15.22 16.76
CA GLU A 332 -8.56 15.54 15.41
C GLU A 332 -9.15 16.95 15.33
N LEU A 333 -9.92 17.36 16.36
CA LEU A 333 -10.54 18.70 16.40
C LEU A 333 -9.48 19.79 16.45
N VAL A 334 -8.47 19.63 17.29
CA VAL A 334 -7.31 20.54 17.39
C VAL A 334 -6.52 20.57 16.09
N GLY A 335 -6.24 19.40 15.52
CA GLY A 335 -5.55 19.28 14.25
C GLY A 335 -6.30 19.98 13.10
N ASP A 336 -7.62 19.86 13.04
CA ASP A 336 -8.45 20.53 12.04
C ASP A 336 -8.41 22.05 12.17
N GLU A 337 -8.41 22.57 13.39
CA GLU A 337 -8.30 24.00 13.65
C GLU A 337 -6.92 24.53 13.25
N LEU A 338 -5.85 23.84 13.64
CA LEU A 338 -4.49 24.21 13.30
C LEU A 338 -4.27 24.20 11.79
N ARG A 339 -4.71 23.15 11.08
CA ARG A 339 -4.60 23.06 9.59
C ARG A 339 -5.35 24.18 8.88
N ARG A 340 -6.45 24.69 9.44
CA ARG A 340 -7.20 25.83 8.88
C ARG A 340 -6.50 27.18 9.09
N ASN A 341 -5.85 27.34 10.24
CA ASN A 341 -5.32 28.61 10.69
C ASN A 341 -3.83 28.82 10.36
N MET A 342 -3.10 27.77 10.03
CA MET A 342 -1.69 27.84 9.75
C MET A 342 -1.40 27.57 8.27
N ILE A 343 -0.46 28.35 7.71
CA ILE A 343 0.06 28.11 6.36
C ILE A 343 1.17 27.08 6.48
N TRP A 344 0.80 25.81 6.32
CA TRP A 344 1.79 24.75 6.16
C TRP A 344 2.32 24.78 4.74
N GLY A 345 3.63 24.80 4.56
CA GLY A 345 4.24 24.74 3.24
C GLY A 345 3.95 23.40 2.55
N GLY A 346 2.97 23.36 1.66
CA GLY A 346 2.67 22.21 0.82
C GLY A 346 1.18 21.80 0.81
N ASP A 347 0.71 21.54 -0.36
CA ASP A 347 -0.51 20.88 -0.83
C ASP A 347 -1.79 20.95 0.04
N LYS A 348 -2.69 21.83 -0.38
CA LYS A 348 -4.09 21.86 0.06
C LYS A 348 -4.94 20.69 -0.44
N ASP A 349 -4.35 19.70 -1.11
CA ASP A 349 -5.05 18.66 -1.86
C ASP A 349 -4.90 17.25 -1.24
N LEU A 350 -5.20 17.12 0.07
CA LEU A 350 -5.68 15.83 0.55
C LEU A 350 -7.21 15.84 0.35
N ASP A 351 -7.65 15.36 -0.80
CA ASP A 351 -9.06 15.11 -1.06
C ASP A 351 -9.55 14.00 -0.11
N THR A 352 -10.09 14.42 1.04
CA THR A 352 -10.70 13.53 2.02
C THR A 352 -12.06 12.97 1.55
N ALA A 353 -12.44 13.24 0.30
CA ALA A 353 -13.73 12.89 -0.28
C ALA A 353 -13.76 11.50 -0.95
N SER A 354 -12.66 10.76 -1.00
CA SER A 354 -12.57 9.51 -1.78
C SER A 354 -12.64 8.21 -0.95
N ASN A 355 -13.33 8.24 0.21
CA ASN A 355 -13.66 7.00 0.93
C ASN A 355 -15.12 6.89 1.27
#